data_672145f2861e72139e6b4053115c018e
#
_entry.id   672145f2861e72139e6b4053115c018e
#
_cell.length_a   1.000
_cell.length_b   1.000
_cell.length_c   1.000
_cell.angle_alpha   90.00
_cell.angle_beta   90.00
_cell.angle_gamma   90.00
#
_symmetry.space_group_name_H-M   'P 1'
#
loop_
_entity.id
_entity.type
_entity.pdbx_description
1 polymer ?
#
loop_
_entity_poly.entity_id
_entity_poly.type
_entity_poly.pdbx_seq_one_letter_code
_entity_poly.pdbx_strand_id
1 'polypeptide(L)'
;DLPDQGKILINETETTQMKDGEMAEFRNKMLGFVFQSFHLINSLNVLDNVELPLLYRNSTAKSRREAAEKVLEKVGLSHRMRHLPTQLSGGQCQRVALARAIVGNPQIILADEPTGNLDSKMGSEIMELLFQLNEDGTTIVMVTHDEHIAESTQRIVRFFDGRRVE
;
A
#
# COMPACT_ATOMS: atom_id res chain seq x y z
N ASP A 1 6.86 1.96 16.63
CA ASP A 1 7.43 1.44 17.89
C ASP A 1 8.65 0.59 17.55
N LEU A 2 9.66 0.61 18.41
CA LEU A 2 10.82 -0.27 18.30
C LEU A 2 10.53 -1.56 19.07
N PRO A 3 11.09 -2.72 18.64
CA PRO A 3 10.94 -3.94 19.41
C PRO A 3 11.70 -3.82 20.75
N ASP A 4 11.13 -4.38 21.82
CA ASP A 4 11.80 -4.40 23.14
C ASP A 4 13.09 -5.24 23.11
N GLN A 5 13.13 -6.26 22.25
CA GLN A 5 14.29 -7.12 22.02
C GLN A 5 14.30 -7.61 20.56
N GLY A 6 15.49 -7.94 20.08
CA GLY A 6 15.69 -8.51 18.75
C GLY A 6 15.98 -7.44 17.69
N LYS A 7 15.96 -7.88 16.42
CA LYS A 7 16.30 -7.05 15.25
C LYS A 7 15.25 -7.20 14.18
N ILE A 8 14.97 -6.13 13.49
CA ILE A 8 14.15 -6.15 12.27
C ILE A 8 15.08 -5.95 11.07
N LEU A 9 15.12 -6.92 10.19
CA LEU A 9 15.90 -6.90 8.96
C LEU A 9 14.93 -6.85 7.76
N ILE A 10 15.15 -5.89 6.88
CA ILE A 10 14.45 -5.80 5.60
C ILE A 10 15.54 -5.76 4.52
N ASN A 11 15.57 -6.77 3.64
CA ASN A 11 16.64 -6.94 2.64
C ASN A 11 18.04 -6.81 3.26
N GLU A 12 18.31 -7.59 4.31
CA GLU A 12 19.57 -7.59 5.05
C GLU A 12 19.92 -6.28 5.77
N THR A 13 19.09 -5.24 5.61
CA THR A 13 19.28 -3.95 6.25
C THR A 13 18.62 -3.96 7.64
N GLU A 14 19.40 -3.76 8.70
CA GLU A 14 18.89 -3.64 10.06
C GLU A 14 18.21 -2.29 10.25
N THR A 15 16.91 -2.31 10.54
CA THR A 15 16.12 -1.08 10.68
C THR A 15 16.00 -0.59 12.13
N THR A 16 16.30 -1.43 13.11
CA THR A 16 16.15 -1.13 14.55
C THR A 16 17.08 -0.03 15.05
N GLN A 17 18.19 0.22 14.36
CA GLN A 17 19.19 1.22 14.76
C GLN A 17 19.14 2.50 13.90
N MET A 18 18.21 2.58 12.95
CA MET A 18 18.08 3.76 12.09
C MET A 18 17.59 4.97 12.90
N LYS A 19 18.15 6.15 12.62
CA LYS A 19 17.62 7.43 13.09
C LYS A 19 16.29 7.75 12.40
N ASP A 20 15.48 8.61 13.01
CA ASP A 20 14.14 8.95 12.50
C ASP A 20 14.14 9.40 11.03
N GLY A 21 15.10 10.23 10.62
CA GLY A 21 15.24 10.68 9.24
C GLY A 21 15.59 9.55 8.26
N GLU A 22 16.52 8.68 8.65
CA GLU A 22 16.92 7.51 7.86
C GLU A 22 15.77 6.51 7.74
N MET A 23 15.04 6.28 8.84
CA MET A 23 13.87 5.43 8.87
C MET A 23 12.74 5.98 7.99
N ALA A 24 12.50 7.30 7.99
CA ALA A 24 11.49 7.93 7.14
C ALA A 24 11.84 7.78 5.66
N GLU A 25 13.09 8.00 5.28
CA GLU A 25 13.57 7.79 3.91
C GLU A 25 13.48 6.32 3.50
N PHE A 26 13.91 5.41 4.37
CA PHE A 26 13.81 3.97 4.16
C PHE A 26 12.36 3.52 3.94
N ARG A 27 11.44 3.92 4.83
CA ARG A 27 10.00 3.63 4.68
C ARG A 27 9.45 4.15 3.36
N ASN A 28 9.77 5.39 3.00
CA ASN A 28 9.30 5.97 1.75
C ASN A 28 9.79 5.22 0.50
N LYS A 29 11.01 4.66 0.54
CA LYS A 29 11.59 3.92 -0.59
C LYS A 29 11.12 2.47 -0.66
N MET A 30 11.04 1.81 0.50
CA MET A 30 10.89 0.35 0.58
C MET A 30 9.46 -0.10 0.76
N LEU A 31 8.61 0.71 1.43
CA LEU A 31 7.30 0.30 1.88
C LEU A 31 6.19 1.07 1.18
N GLY A 32 5.15 0.34 0.74
CA GLY A 32 3.84 0.87 0.38
C GLY A 32 2.83 0.51 1.46
N PHE A 33 1.84 1.37 1.68
CA PHE A 33 0.80 1.15 2.70
C PHE A 33 -0.59 1.20 2.08
N VAL A 34 -1.39 0.18 2.35
CA VAL A 34 -2.80 0.10 1.98
C VAL A 34 -3.60 -0.13 3.27
N PHE A 35 -4.58 0.73 3.55
CA PHE A 35 -5.38 0.67 4.76
C PHE A 35 -6.85 0.42 4.43
N GLN A 36 -7.59 -0.16 5.36
CA GLN A 36 -9.02 -0.37 5.27
C GLN A 36 -9.80 0.95 5.03
N SER A 37 -9.41 2.03 5.70
CA SER A 37 -10.06 3.36 5.61
C SER A 37 -9.50 4.27 4.52
N PHE A 38 -8.76 3.73 3.54
CA PHE A 38 -8.16 4.42 2.39
C PHE A 38 -7.17 5.54 2.75
N HIS A 39 -7.43 6.33 3.77
CA HIS A 39 -6.62 7.47 4.23
C HIS A 39 -6.24 8.44 3.10
N LEU A 40 -7.21 8.76 2.23
CA LEU A 40 -7.04 9.78 1.19
C LEU A 40 -7.25 11.17 1.78
N ILE A 41 -6.49 12.14 1.26
CA ILE A 41 -6.67 13.55 1.62
C ILE A 41 -7.81 14.12 0.78
N ASN A 42 -8.94 14.41 1.41
CA ASN A 42 -10.17 14.83 0.73
C ASN A 42 -10.06 16.17 -0.03
N SER A 43 -9.14 17.05 0.37
CA SER A 43 -8.88 18.33 -0.31
C SER A 43 -7.97 18.21 -1.54
N LEU A 44 -7.37 17.05 -1.77
CA LEU A 44 -6.54 16.76 -2.93
C LEU A 44 -7.31 15.88 -3.92
N ASN A 45 -7.11 16.12 -5.21
CA ASN A 45 -7.64 15.23 -6.23
C ASN A 45 -6.93 13.86 -6.23
N VAL A 46 -7.44 12.92 -7.02
CA VAL A 46 -6.91 11.56 -7.16
C VAL A 46 -5.43 11.56 -7.51
N LEU A 47 -5.04 12.32 -8.52
CA LEU A 47 -3.67 12.37 -9.00
C LEU A 47 -2.71 12.91 -7.94
N ASP A 48 -3.10 13.99 -7.26
CA ASP A 48 -2.29 14.61 -6.21
C ASP A 48 -2.17 13.69 -4.99
N ASN A 49 -3.22 12.92 -4.63
CA ASN A 49 -3.14 11.87 -3.59
C ASN A 49 -2.11 10.79 -3.93
N VAL A 50 -2.07 10.34 -5.18
CA VAL A 50 -1.12 9.32 -5.63
C VAL A 50 0.30 9.88 -5.70
N GLU A 51 0.48 11.14 -6.06
CA GLU A 51 1.80 11.80 -6.15
C GLU A 51 2.48 12.02 -4.78
N LEU A 52 1.71 12.07 -3.68
CA LEU A 52 2.19 12.41 -2.32
C LEU A 52 3.51 11.73 -1.90
N PRO A 53 3.68 10.39 -2.01
CA PRO A 53 4.92 9.74 -1.57
C PRO A 53 6.14 10.20 -2.34
N LEU A 54 5.98 10.65 -3.58
CA LEU A 54 7.06 11.10 -4.44
C LEU A 54 7.53 12.53 -4.13
N LEU A 55 6.75 13.31 -3.37
CA LEU A 55 7.16 14.66 -2.94
C LEU A 55 8.39 14.65 -2.04
N TYR A 56 8.60 13.53 -1.32
CA TYR A 56 9.74 13.32 -0.43
C TYR A 56 10.95 12.71 -1.12
N ARG A 57 10.91 12.57 -2.45
CA ARG A 57 12.00 12.02 -3.26
C ARG A 57 12.61 13.11 -4.14
N ASN A 58 13.91 12.99 -4.42
CA ASN A 58 14.61 13.88 -5.35
C ASN A 58 14.14 13.63 -6.80
N SER A 59 12.98 14.14 -7.16
CA SER A 59 12.38 13.98 -8.48
C SER A 59 11.70 15.27 -8.93
N THR A 60 11.70 15.54 -10.23
CA THR A 60 11.04 16.73 -10.79
C THR A 60 9.52 16.59 -10.71
N ALA A 61 8.79 17.72 -10.66
CA ALA A 61 7.32 17.71 -10.68
C ALA A 61 6.77 16.94 -11.89
N LYS A 62 7.40 17.11 -13.06
CA LYS A 62 7.02 16.39 -14.28
C LYS A 62 7.15 14.88 -14.12
N SER A 63 8.29 14.41 -13.62
CA SER A 63 8.53 12.96 -13.41
C SER A 63 7.57 12.34 -12.40
N ARG A 64 7.26 13.06 -11.30
CA ARG A 64 6.29 12.58 -10.30
C ARG A 64 4.89 12.42 -10.92
N ARG A 65 4.47 13.44 -11.69
CA ARG A 65 3.16 13.44 -12.36
C ARG A 65 3.03 12.28 -13.34
N GLU A 66 4.02 12.09 -14.20
CA GLU A 66 4.06 10.98 -15.17
C GLU A 66 4.02 9.61 -14.47
N ALA A 67 4.72 9.45 -13.35
CA ALA A 67 4.67 8.22 -12.56
C ALA A 67 3.28 7.98 -11.96
N ALA A 68 2.64 9.01 -11.40
CA ALA A 68 1.30 8.91 -10.83
C ALA A 68 0.24 8.61 -11.90
N GLU A 69 0.31 9.25 -13.07
CA GLU A 69 -0.58 8.98 -14.21
C GLU A 69 -0.46 7.53 -14.68
N LYS A 70 0.76 7.02 -14.84
CA LYS A 70 1.02 5.63 -15.24
C LYS A 70 0.45 4.60 -14.26
N VAL A 71 0.57 4.86 -12.96
CA VAL A 71 0.03 3.95 -11.95
C VAL A 71 -1.50 4.02 -11.90
N LEU A 72 -2.09 5.21 -12.07
CA LEU A 72 -3.54 5.37 -12.17
C LEU A 72 -4.13 4.67 -13.41
N GLU A 73 -3.38 4.61 -14.49
CA GLU A 73 -3.73 3.79 -15.65
C GLU A 73 -3.73 2.29 -15.29
N LYS A 74 -2.67 1.80 -14.60
CA LYS A 74 -2.55 0.40 -14.16
C LYS A 74 -3.75 -0.04 -13.28
N VAL A 75 -4.28 0.85 -12.43
CA VAL A 75 -5.46 0.56 -11.59
C VAL A 75 -6.81 0.95 -12.22
N GLY A 76 -6.83 1.36 -13.49
CA GLY A 76 -8.05 1.66 -14.26
C GLY A 76 -8.73 2.98 -13.89
N LEU A 77 -8.00 3.97 -13.37
CA LEU A 77 -8.54 5.26 -12.90
C LEU A 77 -8.08 6.48 -13.71
N SER A 78 -7.56 6.31 -14.93
CA SER A 78 -7.12 7.41 -15.79
C SER A 78 -8.18 8.48 -15.99
N HIS A 79 -9.45 8.07 -16.11
CA HIS A 79 -10.59 8.95 -16.32
C HIS A 79 -11.06 9.69 -15.06
N ARG A 80 -10.47 9.40 -13.88
CA ARG A 80 -10.82 9.96 -12.58
C ARG A 80 -9.73 10.83 -11.93
N MET A 81 -8.62 11.06 -12.59
CA MET A 81 -7.43 11.74 -12.04
C MET A 81 -7.72 13.10 -11.39
N ARG A 82 -8.71 13.86 -11.93
CA ARG A 82 -9.09 15.19 -11.43
C ARG A 82 -10.23 15.18 -10.41
N HIS A 83 -10.81 14.02 -10.10
CA HIS A 83 -11.89 13.91 -9.11
C HIS A 83 -11.34 14.00 -7.69
N LEU A 84 -12.16 14.48 -6.78
CA LEU A 84 -11.90 14.42 -5.35
C LEU A 84 -12.31 13.05 -4.80
N PRO A 85 -11.71 12.56 -3.69
CA PRO A 85 -12.09 11.30 -3.06
C PRO A 85 -13.58 11.18 -2.75
N THR A 86 -14.24 12.29 -2.37
CA THR A 86 -15.68 12.34 -2.09
C THR A 86 -16.58 12.09 -3.31
N GLN A 87 -16.02 12.09 -4.52
CA GLN A 87 -16.72 11.83 -5.78
C GLN A 87 -16.52 10.40 -6.28
N LEU A 88 -15.88 9.54 -5.48
CA LEU A 88 -15.51 8.18 -5.84
C LEU A 88 -16.32 7.16 -5.02
N SER A 89 -16.52 5.97 -5.59
CA SER A 89 -16.99 4.81 -4.82
C SER A 89 -15.90 4.29 -3.88
N GLY A 90 -16.27 3.46 -2.88
CA GLY A 90 -15.32 2.84 -1.95
C GLY A 90 -14.23 2.04 -2.69
N GLY A 91 -14.60 1.23 -3.68
CA GLY A 91 -13.64 0.48 -4.49
C GLY A 91 -12.71 1.38 -5.32
N GLN A 92 -13.21 2.51 -5.82
CA GLN A 92 -12.36 3.50 -6.50
C GLN A 92 -11.40 4.17 -5.51
N CYS A 93 -11.86 4.52 -4.30
CA CYS A 93 -10.99 5.06 -3.25
C CYS A 93 -9.87 4.07 -2.89
N GLN A 94 -10.19 2.78 -2.77
CA GLN A 94 -9.19 1.74 -2.48
C GLN A 94 -8.19 1.55 -3.62
N ARG A 95 -8.63 1.63 -4.89
CA ARG A 95 -7.71 1.63 -6.04
C ARG A 95 -6.79 2.86 -6.03
N VAL A 96 -7.26 4.04 -5.61
CA VAL A 96 -6.40 5.23 -5.42
C VAL A 96 -5.40 5.00 -4.29
N ALA A 97 -5.82 4.42 -3.16
CA ALA A 97 -4.92 4.09 -2.05
C ALA A 97 -3.85 3.06 -2.47
N LEU A 98 -4.23 2.05 -3.26
CA LEU A 98 -3.29 1.09 -3.85
C LEU A 98 -2.33 1.79 -4.83
N ALA A 99 -2.83 2.64 -5.72
CA ALA A 99 -1.99 3.42 -6.64
C ALA A 99 -0.98 4.28 -5.87
N ARG A 100 -1.39 4.95 -4.81
CA ARG A 100 -0.51 5.70 -3.91
C ARG A 100 0.55 4.82 -3.27
N ALA A 101 0.19 3.61 -2.85
CA ALA A 101 1.13 2.68 -2.23
C ALA A 101 2.23 2.23 -3.21
N ILE A 102 1.90 2.03 -4.51
CA ILE A 102 2.82 1.47 -5.49
C ILE A 102 3.54 2.50 -6.37
N VAL A 103 3.15 3.77 -6.33
CA VAL A 103 3.73 4.82 -7.21
C VAL A 103 5.24 4.98 -7.05
N GLY A 104 5.75 4.67 -5.84
CA GLY A 104 7.17 4.68 -5.52
C GLY A 104 7.92 3.40 -5.87
N ASN A 105 7.26 2.42 -6.48
CA ASN A 105 7.81 1.10 -6.75
C ASN A 105 8.41 0.44 -5.50
N PRO A 106 7.64 0.26 -4.40
CA PRO A 106 8.12 -0.32 -3.17
C PRO A 106 8.45 -1.80 -3.34
N GLN A 107 9.33 -2.32 -2.50
CA GLN A 107 9.62 -3.74 -2.46
C GLN A 107 8.61 -4.53 -1.60
N ILE A 108 7.99 -3.87 -0.65
CA ILE A 108 7.02 -4.46 0.27
C ILE A 108 5.77 -3.59 0.33
N ILE A 109 4.61 -4.21 0.27
CA ILE A 109 3.33 -3.58 0.56
C ILE A 109 2.80 -4.16 1.88
N LEU A 110 2.49 -3.26 2.82
CA LEU A 110 1.80 -3.58 4.05
C LEU A 110 0.32 -3.24 3.87
N ALA A 111 -0.54 -4.25 3.85
CA ALA A 111 -1.98 -4.12 3.64
C ALA A 111 -2.73 -4.49 4.92
N ASP A 112 -3.43 -3.54 5.49
CA ASP A 112 -4.25 -3.71 6.69
C ASP A 112 -5.72 -3.72 6.28
N GLU A 113 -6.35 -4.92 6.35
CA GLU A 113 -7.74 -5.17 5.94
C GLU A 113 -8.09 -4.52 4.58
N PRO A 114 -7.36 -4.82 3.49
CA PRO A 114 -7.46 -4.04 2.24
C PRO A 114 -8.84 -4.14 1.57
N THR A 115 -9.67 -5.08 1.96
CA THR A 115 -11.02 -5.32 1.42
C THR A 115 -12.14 -5.09 2.44
N GLY A 116 -11.81 -4.78 3.70
CA GLY A 116 -12.77 -4.77 4.82
C GLY A 116 -13.93 -3.78 4.70
N ASN A 117 -13.81 -2.74 3.86
CA ASN A 117 -14.86 -1.76 3.60
C ASN A 117 -15.47 -1.87 2.19
N LEU A 118 -15.30 -3.02 1.52
CA LEU A 118 -15.74 -3.24 0.15
C LEU A 118 -16.76 -4.37 0.07
N ASP A 119 -17.63 -4.31 -0.93
CA ASP A 119 -18.43 -5.47 -1.30
C ASP A 119 -17.55 -6.58 -1.91
N SER A 120 -18.09 -7.80 -1.98
CA SER A 120 -17.34 -8.98 -2.41
C SER A 120 -16.72 -8.83 -3.80
N LYS A 121 -17.41 -8.17 -4.73
CA LYS A 121 -16.90 -7.97 -6.09
C LYS A 121 -15.72 -7.02 -6.11
N MET A 122 -15.87 -5.86 -5.46
CA MET A 122 -14.79 -4.87 -5.38
C MET A 122 -13.60 -5.42 -4.58
N GLY A 123 -13.88 -6.19 -3.52
CA GLY A 123 -12.86 -6.90 -2.74
C GLY A 123 -12.02 -7.84 -3.60
N SER A 124 -12.68 -8.67 -4.42
CA SER A 124 -11.98 -9.58 -5.35
C SER A 124 -11.11 -8.82 -6.35
N GLU A 125 -11.59 -7.71 -6.90
CA GLU A 125 -10.81 -6.88 -7.84
C GLU A 125 -9.56 -6.27 -7.19
N ILE A 126 -9.62 -5.88 -5.92
CA ILE A 126 -8.46 -5.39 -5.16
C ILE A 126 -7.47 -6.52 -4.88
N MET A 127 -7.96 -7.72 -4.52
CA MET A 127 -7.11 -8.88 -4.30
C MET A 127 -6.39 -9.31 -5.57
N GLU A 128 -7.06 -9.31 -6.74
CA GLU A 128 -6.43 -9.57 -8.03
C GLU A 128 -5.27 -8.60 -8.31
N LEU A 129 -5.45 -7.30 -8.06
CA LEU A 129 -4.38 -6.31 -8.22
C LEU A 129 -3.20 -6.58 -7.28
N LEU A 130 -3.46 -6.98 -6.02
CA LEU A 130 -2.42 -7.34 -5.06
C LEU A 130 -1.66 -8.59 -5.49
N PHE A 131 -2.37 -9.63 -5.99
CA PHE A 131 -1.73 -10.84 -6.51
C PHE A 131 -0.87 -10.56 -7.74
N GLN A 132 -1.33 -9.75 -8.68
CA GLN A 132 -0.53 -9.33 -9.83
C GLN A 132 0.75 -8.60 -9.40
N LEU A 133 0.67 -7.72 -8.39
CA LEU A 133 1.86 -7.05 -7.85
C LEU A 133 2.82 -8.02 -7.18
N ASN A 134 2.31 -9.07 -6.53
CA ASN A 134 3.14 -10.11 -5.94
C ASN A 134 3.82 -10.98 -7.03
N GLU A 135 3.13 -11.34 -8.08
CA GLU A 135 3.70 -12.03 -9.25
C GLU A 135 4.78 -11.17 -9.95
N ASP A 136 4.58 -9.85 -9.99
CA ASP A 136 5.58 -8.87 -10.48
C ASP A 136 6.81 -8.72 -9.53
N GLY A 137 6.86 -9.45 -8.40
CA GLY A 137 7.99 -9.51 -7.48
C GLY A 137 7.88 -8.61 -6.24
N THR A 138 6.75 -7.91 -6.01
CA THR A 138 6.52 -7.15 -4.78
C THR A 138 6.10 -8.09 -3.65
N THR A 139 6.74 -8.02 -2.49
CA THR A 139 6.31 -8.77 -1.30
C THR A 139 5.05 -8.12 -0.71
N ILE A 140 4.00 -8.91 -0.49
CA ILE A 140 2.77 -8.44 0.16
C ILE A 140 2.69 -9.03 1.56
N VAL A 141 2.59 -8.17 2.57
CA VAL A 141 2.27 -8.55 3.95
C VAL A 141 0.90 -8.01 4.27
N MET A 142 -0.05 -8.91 4.48
CA MET A 142 -1.45 -8.55 4.72
C MET A 142 -1.89 -8.94 6.12
N VAL A 143 -2.60 -8.06 6.79
CA VAL A 143 -3.37 -8.37 8.00
C VAL A 143 -4.83 -8.49 7.60
N THR A 144 -5.46 -9.60 7.94
CA THR A 144 -6.88 -9.83 7.70
C THR A 144 -7.47 -10.79 8.73
N HIS A 145 -8.74 -10.64 9.01
CA HIS A 145 -9.55 -11.59 9.78
C HIS A 145 -10.42 -12.49 8.88
N ASP A 146 -10.38 -12.28 7.56
CA ASP A 146 -11.09 -13.11 6.58
C ASP A 146 -10.24 -14.34 6.25
N GLU A 147 -10.73 -15.53 6.66
CA GLU A 147 -10.05 -16.80 6.43
C GLU A 147 -9.92 -17.15 4.94
N HIS A 148 -10.92 -16.81 4.11
CA HIS A 148 -10.84 -17.09 2.66
C HIS A 148 -9.74 -16.29 1.98
N ILE A 149 -9.57 -15.03 2.39
CA ILE A 149 -8.46 -14.21 1.90
C ILE A 149 -7.12 -14.76 2.41
N ALA A 150 -7.03 -15.14 3.69
CA ALA A 150 -5.82 -15.71 4.26
C ALA A 150 -5.41 -16.99 3.53
N GLU A 151 -6.34 -17.91 3.28
CA GLU A 151 -6.11 -19.18 2.57
C GLU A 151 -5.66 -18.99 1.11
N SER A 152 -5.96 -17.86 0.49
CA SER A 152 -5.51 -17.54 -0.87
C SER A 152 -4.04 -17.08 -0.94
N THR A 153 -3.38 -16.92 0.19
CA THR A 153 -1.99 -16.45 0.27
C THR A 153 -0.98 -17.60 0.36
N GLN A 154 0.27 -17.35 0.01
CA GLN A 154 1.35 -18.36 0.01
C GLN A 154 1.76 -18.79 1.42
N ARG A 155 1.57 -17.94 2.44
CA ARG A 155 1.99 -18.17 3.82
C ARG A 155 1.07 -17.45 4.79
N ILE A 156 0.61 -18.17 5.80
CA ILE A 156 -0.21 -17.63 6.88
C ILE A 156 0.60 -17.66 8.18
N VAL A 157 0.52 -16.58 8.96
CA VAL A 157 1.02 -16.51 10.34
C VAL A 157 -0.15 -16.09 11.21
N ARG A 158 -0.55 -16.96 12.14
CA ARG A 158 -1.69 -16.72 13.02
C ARG A 158 -1.23 -16.11 14.34
N PHE A 159 -1.99 -15.14 14.84
CA PHE A 159 -1.79 -14.53 16.14
C PHE A 159 -3.06 -14.65 16.96
N PHE A 160 -2.90 -14.97 18.25
CA PHE A 160 -3.98 -14.96 19.23
C PHE A 160 -3.47 -14.30 20.51
N ASP A 161 -4.19 -13.31 21.03
CA ASP A 161 -3.81 -12.51 22.22
C ASP A 161 -2.35 -12.01 22.19
N GLY A 162 -1.90 -11.49 21.02
CA GLY A 162 -0.55 -10.97 20.84
C GLY A 162 0.56 -12.03 20.75
N ARG A 163 0.21 -13.31 20.72
CA ARG A 163 1.15 -14.43 20.59
C ARG A 163 0.96 -15.14 19.26
N ARG A 164 2.07 -15.49 18.63
CA ARG A 164 2.04 -16.34 17.46
C ARG A 164 1.52 -17.73 17.87
N VAL A 165 0.49 -18.18 17.18
CA VAL A 165 -0.04 -19.54 17.24
C VAL A 165 0.19 -20.15 15.87
N GLU A 166 0.87 -21.24 15.78
CA GLU A 166 1.30 -21.99 14.56
C GLU A 166 1.17 -21.30 13.21
#